data_60f04ccda6d4d49c10ba7ecb7144e0db
#
_entry.id   60f04ccda6d4d49c10ba7ecb7144e0db
#
_cell.length_a   1.000
_cell.length_b   1.000
_cell.length_c   1.000
_cell.angle_alpha   90.00
_cell.angle_beta   90.00
_cell.angle_gamma   90.00
#
_symmetry.space_group_name_H-M   'P 1'
#
loop_
_entity.id
_entity.type
_entity.pdbx_description
1 polymer ?
#
loop_
_entity_poly.entity_id
_entity_poly.type
_entity_poly.pdbx_seq_one_letter_code
_entity_poly.pdbx_strand_id
1 'polypeptide(L)'
;MTLYLDGETLTIEDIKSFLQQQSKIEIIDDALERVKKSRAVVERIIENEETVYGITTGFGLFSDVRIDPTQYNELQVNLIRSHACGLGEPFSKEVALVMMILRLNTLLKGHSGATLELVRQLQFFINERIIPIIPQQGSLGASGDLAPLSHLALALIGEGKVLYRGEEKDSDDVLRELNRQPLNLQAKEGLALINGTQAMTAQGVISYIEAEDLGYQSEWIAALTHQSLNGIIDAYRHDVHAVRNFQEQINVAARMRDWLEGSALTTRQAEIRVQDAYTLRCIPQIHGASFQVFNYVKQQLEFEMNAANDNPLIFEEANETFVISGGNFHGQPIAFALDHLKLGVSELANVSERRLERLVNPQLNGDLPAFLSPEPGLQSGVMIMQYAAASLVSENKTLAHPASVDSITSSANQEDHVSMGTTAARHGYQIIENARRVLAIECVIALQAAELKGVEGLSPKTRRKYEEFRSIVPSITHDRQFHKDIEAVAQYLKQSIYQTTACH
;
A
#
# COMPACT_ATOMS: atom_id res chain seq x y z
N MET A 1 6.03 -22.01 -2.32
CA MET A 1 6.22 -21.43 -3.67
C MET A 1 7.49 -20.58 -3.65
N THR A 2 8.19 -20.39 -4.75
CA THR A 2 9.40 -19.56 -4.83
C THR A 2 9.10 -18.34 -5.71
N LEU A 3 9.48 -17.16 -5.27
CA LEU A 3 9.43 -15.95 -6.08
C LEU A 3 10.78 -15.81 -6.81
N TYR A 4 10.75 -15.77 -8.13
CA TYR A 4 11.95 -15.56 -8.96
C TYR A 4 12.07 -14.07 -9.28
N LEU A 5 13.23 -13.47 -8.99
CA LEU A 5 13.53 -12.08 -9.31
C LEU A 5 14.50 -11.96 -10.48
N ASP A 6 14.13 -11.15 -11.44
CA ASP A 6 14.89 -10.88 -12.67
C ASP A 6 15.23 -9.41 -12.89
N GLY A 7 14.74 -8.50 -12.05
CA GLY A 7 14.90 -7.06 -12.23
C GLY A 7 13.91 -6.42 -13.22
N GLU A 8 13.03 -7.19 -13.88
CA GLU A 8 12.25 -6.73 -15.05
C GLU A 8 10.74 -6.99 -14.95
N THR A 9 10.31 -8.09 -14.30
CA THR A 9 8.95 -8.61 -14.50
C THR A 9 8.14 -8.74 -13.22
N LEU A 10 8.59 -8.16 -12.12
CA LEU A 10 7.91 -8.24 -10.81
C LEU A 10 6.54 -7.54 -10.85
N THR A 11 5.49 -8.23 -10.41
CA THR A 11 4.12 -7.71 -10.36
C THR A 11 3.63 -7.55 -8.92
N ILE A 12 2.55 -6.79 -8.73
CA ILE A 12 1.90 -6.66 -7.41
C ILE A 12 1.32 -8.01 -6.97
N GLU A 13 0.81 -8.82 -7.88
CA GLU A 13 0.30 -10.18 -7.58
C GLU A 13 1.41 -11.11 -7.07
N ASP A 14 2.64 -10.97 -7.59
CA ASP A 14 3.80 -11.72 -7.09
C ASP A 14 4.11 -11.34 -5.64
N ILE A 15 4.09 -10.04 -5.32
CA ILE A 15 4.28 -9.54 -3.94
C ILE A 15 3.17 -10.06 -3.02
N LYS A 16 1.91 -9.98 -3.44
CA LYS A 16 0.76 -10.47 -2.68
C LYS A 16 0.90 -11.96 -2.38
N SER A 17 1.20 -12.76 -3.41
CA SER A 17 1.43 -14.21 -3.28
C SER A 17 2.61 -14.53 -2.36
N PHE A 18 3.70 -13.77 -2.47
CA PHE A 18 4.88 -13.92 -1.61
C PHE A 18 4.56 -13.66 -0.12
N LEU A 19 3.78 -12.64 0.17
CA LEU A 19 3.37 -12.30 1.53
C LEU A 19 2.42 -13.37 2.10
N GLN A 20 1.44 -13.82 1.33
CA GLN A 20 0.45 -14.82 1.73
C GLN A 20 1.07 -16.21 2.01
N GLN A 21 2.01 -16.63 1.17
CA GLN A 21 2.58 -17.98 1.21
C GLN A 21 3.90 -18.07 1.99
N GLN A 22 4.39 -16.95 2.51
CA GLN A 22 5.71 -16.84 3.15
C GLN A 22 6.83 -17.47 2.31
N SER A 23 6.78 -17.25 1.00
CA SER A 23 7.68 -17.82 0.00
C SER A 23 9.13 -17.39 0.20
N LYS A 24 10.08 -18.12 -0.40
CA LYS A 24 11.47 -17.68 -0.56
C LYS A 24 11.69 -17.00 -1.89
N ILE A 25 12.77 -16.22 -1.97
CA ILE A 25 13.23 -15.58 -3.21
C ILE A 25 14.40 -16.35 -3.79
N GLU A 26 14.35 -16.57 -5.11
CA GLU A 26 15.46 -17.01 -5.94
C GLU A 26 15.77 -15.95 -7.00
N ILE A 27 17.05 -15.80 -7.34
CA ILE A 27 17.51 -14.83 -8.34
C ILE A 27 17.92 -15.61 -9.58
N ILE A 28 17.45 -15.17 -10.75
CA ILE A 28 17.82 -15.82 -12.02
C ILE A 28 19.27 -15.51 -12.40
N ASP A 29 19.94 -16.47 -13.04
CA ASP A 29 21.36 -16.37 -13.35
C ASP A 29 21.70 -15.18 -14.28
N ASP A 30 20.88 -14.90 -15.26
CA ASP A 30 21.05 -13.75 -16.17
C ASP A 30 21.08 -12.41 -15.43
N ALA A 31 20.28 -12.24 -14.37
CA ALA A 31 20.29 -11.05 -13.55
C ALA A 31 21.61 -10.93 -12.76
N LEU A 32 22.13 -12.04 -12.24
CA LEU A 32 23.44 -12.04 -11.57
C LEU A 32 24.58 -11.69 -12.53
N GLU A 33 24.50 -12.12 -13.78
CA GLU A 33 25.50 -11.74 -14.81
C GLU A 33 25.43 -10.25 -15.13
N ARG A 34 24.25 -9.64 -15.20
CA ARG A 34 24.12 -8.18 -15.36
C ARG A 34 24.74 -7.42 -14.18
N VAL A 35 24.52 -7.88 -12.96
CA VAL A 35 25.14 -7.29 -11.75
C VAL A 35 26.65 -7.35 -11.84
N LYS A 36 27.24 -8.51 -12.18
CA LYS A 36 28.70 -8.68 -12.34
C LYS A 36 29.28 -7.73 -13.38
N LYS A 37 28.63 -7.58 -14.52
CA LYS A 37 29.06 -6.68 -15.60
C LYS A 37 29.13 -5.23 -15.12
N SER A 38 28.06 -4.73 -14.49
CA SER A 38 28.03 -3.35 -13.99
C SER A 38 29.05 -3.14 -12.84
N ARG A 39 29.31 -4.15 -12.01
CA ARG A 39 30.33 -4.10 -10.97
C ARG A 39 31.74 -4.02 -11.56
N ALA A 40 32.05 -4.79 -12.57
CA ALA A 40 33.35 -4.75 -13.26
C ALA A 40 33.68 -3.35 -13.82
N VAL A 41 32.67 -2.56 -14.19
CA VAL A 41 32.87 -1.15 -14.59
C VAL A 41 33.37 -0.32 -13.40
N VAL A 42 32.74 -0.45 -12.22
CA VAL A 42 33.16 0.26 -11.01
C VAL A 42 34.61 -0.07 -10.64
N GLU A 43 34.97 -1.36 -10.69
CA GLU A 43 36.33 -1.83 -10.37
C GLU A 43 37.37 -1.25 -11.36
N ARG A 44 37.07 -1.23 -12.66
CA ARG A 44 37.92 -0.60 -13.67
C ARG A 44 38.11 0.90 -13.46
N ILE A 45 37.05 1.63 -13.07
CA ILE A 45 37.13 3.07 -12.73
C ILE A 45 38.08 3.29 -11.56
N ILE A 46 38.01 2.43 -10.55
CA ILE A 46 38.89 2.49 -9.37
C ILE A 46 40.32 2.20 -9.76
N GLU A 47 40.58 1.13 -10.52
CA GLU A 47 41.90 0.72 -10.98
C GLU A 47 42.57 1.78 -11.86
N ASN A 48 41.78 2.45 -12.72
CA ASN A 48 42.29 3.54 -13.59
C ASN A 48 42.37 4.89 -12.88
N GLU A 49 42.02 4.97 -11.61
CA GLU A 49 42.00 6.20 -10.82
C GLU A 49 41.14 7.32 -11.45
N GLU A 50 40.07 6.97 -12.15
CA GLU A 50 39.16 7.94 -12.79
C GLU A 50 38.35 8.70 -11.75
N THR A 51 38.05 9.98 -11.99
CA THR A 51 37.17 10.79 -11.13
C THR A 51 35.74 10.67 -11.61
N VAL A 52 34.92 9.92 -10.87
CA VAL A 52 33.52 9.66 -11.22
C VAL A 52 32.60 9.88 -10.01
N TYR A 53 31.56 10.69 -10.22
CA TYR A 53 30.59 11.01 -9.17
C TYR A 53 30.02 9.74 -8.49
N GLY A 54 30.02 9.75 -7.17
CA GLY A 54 29.42 8.68 -6.37
C GLY A 54 30.20 7.36 -6.37
N ILE A 55 31.32 7.26 -7.09
CA ILE A 55 32.23 6.11 -7.09
C ILE A 55 33.56 6.49 -6.40
N THR A 56 34.22 7.56 -6.88
CA THR A 56 35.53 8.02 -6.39
C THR A 56 35.50 9.42 -5.81
N THR A 57 34.31 10.04 -5.70
CA THR A 57 34.10 11.38 -5.12
C THR A 57 33.14 11.31 -3.93
N GLY A 58 33.03 12.40 -3.18
CA GLY A 58 31.97 12.64 -2.21
C GLY A 58 30.60 12.80 -2.88
N PHE A 59 29.57 13.12 -2.07
CA PHE A 59 28.18 13.17 -2.50
C PHE A 59 27.58 14.57 -2.39
N GLY A 60 26.52 14.86 -3.17
CA GLY A 60 25.82 16.14 -3.15
C GLY A 60 26.77 17.31 -3.41
N LEU A 61 26.82 18.27 -2.49
CA LEU A 61 27.71 19.44 -2.58
C LEU A 61 29.21 19.08 -2.62
N PHE A 62 29.58 17.88 -2.15
CA PHE A 62 30.97 17.39 -2.14
C PHE A 62 31.32 16.55 -3.38
N SER A 63 30.53 16.62 -4.43
CA SER A 63 30.69 15.86 -5.68
C SER A 63 32.04 16.05 -6.37
N ASP A 64 32.69 17.18 -6.15
CA ASP A 64 33.99 17.51 -6.74
C ASP A 64 35.19 17.14 -5.83
N VAL A 65 34.93 16.61 -4.63
CA VAL A 65 35.95 16.19 -3.69
C VAL A 65 36.36 14.75 -3.95
N ARG A 66 37.58 14.55 -4.46
CA ARG A 66 38.14 13.21 -4.68
C ARG A 66 38.49 12.57 -3.33
N ILE A 67 38.16 11.30 -3.19
CA ILE A 67 38.38 10.48 -1.98
C ILE A 67 39.59 9.55 -2.22
N ASP A 68 40.41 9.37 -1.21
CA ASP A 68 41.52 8.40 -1.26
C ASP A 68 40.97 6.97 -1.35
N PRO A 69 41.50 6.10 -2.24
CA PRO A 69 41.03 4.72 -2.41
C PRO A 69 40.99 3.91 -1.10
N THR A 70 41.87 4.19 -0.14
CA THR A 70 41.87 3.51 1.17
C THR A 70 40.68 3.87 2.04
N GLN A 71 39.95 4.95 1.71
CA GLN A 71 38.83 5.49 2.49
C GLN A 71 37.45 5.19 1.84
N TYR A 72 37.41 4.50 0.70
CA TYR A 72 36.11 4.23 0.01
C TYR A 72 35.12 3.52 0.91
N ASN A 73 35.53 2.49 1.64
CA ASN A 73 34.62 1.74 2.52
C ASN A 73 34.14 2.60 3.70
N GLU A 74 35.01 3.39 4.30
CA GLU A 74 34.66 4.33 5.36
C GLU A 74 33.63 5.37 4.86
N LEU A 75 33.82 5.91 3.66
CA LEU A 75 32.90 6.83 3.02
C LEU A 75 31.49 6.23 2.88
N GLN A 76 31.39 4.97 2.43
CA GLN A 76 30.09 4.31 2.26
C GLN A 76 29.36 4.11 3.60
N VAL A 77 30.10 3.69 4.63
CA VAL A 77 29.55 3.51 5.99
C VAL A 77 29.12 4.86 6.58
N ASN A 78 29.94 5.90 6.45
CA ASN A 78 29.63 7.24 6.95
C ASN A 78 28.41 7.85 6.23
N LEU A 79 28.26 7.59 4.93
CA LEU A 79 27.06 7.98 4.18
C LEU A 79 25.81 7.38 4.83
N ILE A 80 25.78 6.06 5.05
CA ILE A 80 24.63 5.38 5.64
C ILE A 80 24.35 5.91 7.06
N ARG A 81 25.35 6.00 7.92
CA ARG A 81 25.19 6.48 9.29
C ARG A 81 24.65 7.90 9.35
N SER A 82 25.16 8.80 8.52
CA SER A 82 24.75 10.21 8.51
C SER A 82 23.35 10.43 7.92
N HIS A 83 22.86 9.51 7.09
CA HIS A 83 21.55 9.58 6.47
C HIS A 83 20.45 8.79 7.23
N ALA A 84 20.81 7.98 8.22
CA ALA A 84 19.88 7.26 9.08
C ALA A 84 19.23 8.18 10.11
N CYS A 85 18.46 9.17 9.65
CA CYS A 85 17.83 10.22 10.44
C CYS A 85 16.30 10.06 10.52
N GLY A 86 15.78 8.86 10.24
CA GLY A 86 14.36 8.57 10.30
C GLY A 86 13.79 8.68 11.72
N LEU A 87 12.53 9.11 11.82
CA LEU A 87 11.82 9.37 13.08
C LEU A 87 10.43 8.74 13.08
N GLY A 88 9.78 8.72 14.23
CA GLY A 88 8.42 8.25 14.44
C GLY A 88 8.28 6.73 14.47
N GLU A 89 7.04 6.25 14.37
CA GLU A 89 6.74 4.81 14.37
C GLU A 89 7.38 4.11 13.16
N PRO A 90 7.77 2.85 13.30
CA PRO A 90 8.32 2.11 12.18
C PRO A 90 7.25 1.77 11.12
N PHE A 91 7.68 1.57 9.88
CA PHE A 91 6.87 0.90 8.86
C PHE A 91 6.49 -0.51 9.33
N SER A 92 5.36 -1.04 8.82
CA SER A 92 4.99 -2.42 9.09
C SER A 92 6.05 -3.40 8.54
N LYS A 93 6.08 -4.60 9.12
CA LYS A 93 7.01 -5.65 8.67
C LYS A 93 6.81 -6.02 7.19
N GLU A 94 5.57 -5.94 6.70
CA GLU A 94 5.23 -6.19 5.30
C GLU A 94 5.86 -5.11 4.40
N VAL A 95 5.73 -3.83 4.76
CA VAL A 95 6.33 -2.71 4.01
C VAL A 95 7.84 -2.81 4.00
N ALA A 96 8.49 -3.05 5.16
CA ALA A 96 9.94 -3.19 5.23
C ALA A 96 10.46 -4.38 4.40
N LEU A 97 9.71 -5.49 4.40
CA LEU A 97 10.03 -6.68 3.60
C LEU A 97 9.90 -6.38 2.09
N VAL A 98 8.81 -5.73 1.67
CA VAL A 98 8.63 -5.31 0.26
C VAL A 98 9.71 -4.30 -0.13
N MET A 99 10.09 -3.37 0.74
CA MET A 99 11.18 -2.40 0.49
C MET A 99 12.50 -3.11 0.17
N MET A 100 12.85 -4.18 0.91
CA MET A 100 14.04 -5.01 0.61
C MET A 100 13.92 -5.70 -0.75
N ILE A 101 12.74 -6.27 -1.06
CA ILE A 101 12.48 -6.94 -2.35
C ILE A 101 12.65 -5.95 -3.51
N LEU A 102 12.06 -4.77 -3.40
CA LEU A 102 12.14 -3.74 -4.44
C LEU A 102 13.58 -3.24 -4.60
N ARG A 103 14.34 -3.04 -3.51
CA ARG A 103 15.75 -2.66 -3.60
C ARG A 103 16.56 -3.76 -4.29
N LEU A 104 16.34 -5.02 -3.91
CA LEU A 104 16.99 -6.15 -4.58
C LEU A 104 16.66 -6.18 -6.08
N ASN A 105 15.38 -6.05 -6.44
CA ASN A 105 14.95 -6.07 -7.84
C ASN A 105 15.58 -4.95 -8.68
N THR A 106 15.70 -3.73 -8.12
CA THR A 106 16.42 -2.62 -8.75
C THR A 106 17.90 -2.95 -9.03
N LEU A 107 18.60 -3.53 -8.05
CA LEU A 107 20.02 -3.89 -8.21
C LEU A 107 20.20 -4.99 -9.28
N LEU A 108 19.25 -5.89 -9.43
CA LEU A 108 19.25 -6.97 -10.41
C LEU A 108 19.12 -6.50 -11.86
N LYS A 109 18.68 -5.24 -12.10
CA LYS A 109 18.73 -4.64 -13.44
C LYS A 109 20.15 -4.49 -13.97
N GLY A 110 21.17 -4.43 -13.08
CA GLY A 110 22.57 -4.39 -13.48
C GLY A 110 23.06 -3.00 -13.92
N HIS A 111 22.50 -1.93 -13.37
CA HIS A 111 22.92 -0.55 -13.63
C HIS A 111 23.54 0.16 -12.43
N SER A 112 23.55 -0.48 -11.25
CA SER A 112 23.93 0.14 -9.98
C SER A 112 25.40 -0.04 -9.57
N GLY A 113 26.13 -0.97 -10.17
CA GLY A 113 27.52 -1.29 -9.81
C GLY A 113 27.68 -2.00 -8.46
N ALA A 114 26.63 -2.64 -7.95
CA ALA A 114 26.65 -3.39 -6.71
C ALA A 114 27.44 -4.70 -6.86
N THR A 115 27.98 -5.21 -5.74
CA THR A 115 28.60 -6.54 -5.71
C THR A 115 27.57 -7.66 -5.61
N LEU A 116 27.97 -8.89 -5.94
CA LEU A 116 27.15 -10.08 -5.67
C LEU A 116 26.99 -10.32 -4.16
N GLU A 117 27.94 -9.89 -3.34
CA GLU A 117 27.87 -10.02 -1.89
C GLU A 117 26.70 -9.21 -1.33
N LEU A 118 26.53 -7.97 -1.74
CA LEU A 118 25.39 -7.12 -1.37
C LEU A 118 24.07 -7.76 -1.81
N VAL A 119 23.95 -8.19 -3.06
CA VAL A 119 22.75 -8.85 -3.61
C VAL A 119 22.40 -10.10 -2.81
N ARG A 120 23.38 -10.94 -2.47
CA ARG A 120 23.18 -12.15 -1.67
C ARG A 120 22.86 -11.84 -0.20
N GLN A 121 23.35 -10.74 0.36
CA GLN A 121 23.00 -10.30 1.71
C GLN A 121 21.53 -9.88 1.79
N LEU A 122 21.04 -9.09 0.83
CA LEU A 122 19.63 -8.74 0.73
C LEU A 122 18.75 -9.99 0.57
N GLN A 123 19.10 -10.89 -0.33
CA GLN A 123 18.39 -12.17 -0.52
C GLN A 123 18.32 -12.97 0.78
N PHE A 124 19.43 -13.02 1.53
CA PHE A 124 19.51 -13.72 2.81
C PHE A 124 18.57 -13.11 3.85
N PHE A 125 18.58 -11.78 4.02
CA PHE A 125 17.68 -11.09 4.94
C PHE A 125 16.20 -11.35 4.62
N ILE A 126 15.84 -11.27 3.35
CA ILE A 126 14.46 -11.54 2.88
C ILE A 126 14.06 -13.00 3.19
N ASN A 127 14.93 -13.95 2.88
CA ASN A 127 14.63 -15.39 3.00
C ASN A 127 14.58 -15.86 4.46
N GLU A 128 15.42 -15.28 5.34
CA GLU A 128 15.43 -15.57 6.77
C GLU A 128 14.46 -14.68 7.57
N ARG A 129 13.71 -13.80 6.89
CA ARG A 129 12.78 -12.85 7.54
C ARG A 129 13.45 -11.98 8.61
N ILE A 130 14.68 -11.54 8.35
CA ILE A 130 15.37 -10.52 9.15
C ILE A 130 14.89 -9.17 8.64
N ILE A 131 13.95 -8.55 9.34
CA ILE A 131 13.22 -7.38 8.84
C ILE A 131 13.74 -6.12 9.52
N PRO A 132 14.42 -5.21 8.80
CA PRO A 132 14.90 -3.95 9.36
C PRO A 132 13.77 -3.13 9.98
N ILE A 133 14.05 -2.51 11.14
CA ILE A 133 13.12 -1.55 11.76
C ILE A 133 13.41 -0.18 11.15
N ILE A 134 12.47 0.33 10.36
CA ILE A 134 12.62 1.51 9.53
C ILE A 134 11.58 2.55 9.95
N PRO A 135 11.99 3.70 10.52
CA PRO A 135 11.07 4.79 10.86
C PRO A 135 10.38 5.38 9.62
N GLN A 136 9.11 5.77 9.76
CA GLN A 136 8.29 6.24 8.64
C GLN A 136 8.53 7.68 8.21
N GLN A 137 9.11 8.53 9.07
CA GLN A 137 9.26 9.96 8.82
C GLN A 137 10.73 10.30 8.55
N GLY A 138 10.94 11.25 7.63
CA GLY A 138 12.29 11.77 7.33
C GLY A 138 12.63 11.79 5.84
N SER A 139 11.77 11.22 4.95
CA SER A 139 11.97 11.32 3.50
C SER A 139 11.23 12.51 2.92
N LEU A 140 11.92 13.33 2.12
CA LEU A 140 11.35 14.37 1.26
C LEU A 140 11.01 13.82 -0.14
N GLY A 141 11.57 12.66 -0.50
CA GLY A 141 11.51 12.18 -1.87
C GLY A 141 12.28 13.07 -2.86
N ALA A 142 13.36 13.69 -2.40
CA ALA A 142 14.29 14.51 -3.20
C ALA A 142 15.22 13.61 -4.04
N SER A 143 16.24 13.04 -3.41
CA SER A 143 17.05 11.96 -4.01
C SER A 143 16.45 10.58 -3.71
N GLY A 144 15.13 10.44 -3.85
CA GLY A 144 14.38 9.30 -3.38
C GLY A 144 14.24 9.27 -1.85
N ASP A 145 14.26 8.09 -1.27
CA ASP A 145 13.94 7.79 0.12
C ASP A 145 15.20 7.57 0.97
N LEU A 146 16.15 8.54 0.97
CA LEU A 146 17.46 8.39 1.59
C LEU A 146 17.40 7.92 3.05
N ALA A 147 16.63 8.59 3.91
CA ALA A 147 16.59 8.27 5.33
C ALA A 147 16.01 6.87 5.60
N PRO A 148 14.83 6.46 5.09
CA PRO A 148 14.31 5.10 5.29
C PRO A 148 15.26 4.03 4.77
N LEU A 149 15.83 4.22 3.57
CA LEU A 149 16.74 3.24 2.98
C LEU A 149 18.08 3.16 3.72
N SER A 150 18.50 4.24 4.39
CA SER A 150 19.68 4.20 5.26
C SER A 150 19.45 3.31 6.49
N HIS A 151 18.25 3.31 7.08
CA HIS A 151 17.91 2.37 8.15
C HIS A 151 17.90 0.92 7.67
N LEU A 152 17.45 0.65 6.45
CA LEU A 152 17.56 -0.67 5.83
C LEU A 152 19.05 -1.06 5.68
N ALA A 153 19.87 -0.16 5.15
CA ALA A 153 21.29 -0.38 4.93
C ALA A 153 22.07 -0.60 6.23
N LEU A 154 21.74 0.13 7.32
CA LEU A 154 22.31 -0.09 8.65
C LEU A 154 22.15 -1.56 9.10
N ALA A 155 20.96 -2.14 8.90
CA ALA A 155 20.74 -3.53 9.28
C ALA A 155 21.65 -4.50 8.50
N LEU A 156 21.92 -4.24 7.23
CA LEU A 156 22.78 -5.10 6.39
C LEU A 156 24.25 -5.07 6.86
N ILE A 157 24.72 -3.93 7.38
CA ILE A 157 26.07 -3.76 7.91
C ILE A 157 26.18 -4.10 9.40
N GLY A 158 25.11 -4.63 10.02
CA GLY A 158 25.10 -5.07 11.42
C GLY A 158 24.87 -3.97 12.45
N GLU A 159 24.55 -2.72 12.06
CA GLU A 159 24.43 -1.58 13.00
C GLU A 159 22.97 -1.21 13.33
N GLY A 160 22.00 -1.70 12.59
CA GLY A 160 20.60 -1.37 12.80
C GLY A 160 19.88 -2.37 13.70
N LYS A 161 18.62 -2.06 14.00
CA LYS A 161 17.69 -2.98 14.66
C LYS A 161 16.82 -3.72 13.65
N VAL A 162 16.47 -4.95 14.00
CA VAL A 162 15.65 -5.83 13.15
C VAL A 162 14.57 -6.53 13.97
N LEU A 163 13.45 -6.83 13.32
CA LEU A 163 12.46 -7.77 13.82
C LEU A 163 12.85 -9.17 13.32
N TYR A 164 13.18 -10.06 14.25
CA TYR A 164 13.52 -11.45 13.95
C TYR A 164 12.78 -12.41 14.88
N ARG A 165 12.03 -13.36 14.32
CA ARG A 165 11.16 -14.31 15.05
C ARG A 165 10.18 -13.64 16.02
N GLY A 166 9.68 -12.46 15.65
CA GLY A 166 8.71 -11.68 16.45
C GLY A 166 9.33 -10.83 17.56
N GLU A 167 10.64 -10.78 17.67
CA GLU A 167 11.38 -9.98 18.65
C GLU A 167 12.25 -8.92 17.98
N GLU A 168 12.33 -7.73 18.59
CA GLU A 168 13.27 -6.69 18.20
C GLU A 168 14.67 -7.04 18.74
N LYS A 169 15.68 -7.09 17.86
CA LYS A 169 17.07 -7.41 18.20
C LYS A 169 18.04 -6.47 17.47
N ASP A 170 19.26 -6.39 17.96
CA ASP A 170 20.34 -5.78 17.20
C ASP A 170 20.71 -6.69 16.00
N SER A 171 20.91 -6.10 14.83
CA SER A 171 21.18 -6.85 13.60
C SER A 171 22.45 -7.72 13.70
N ASP A 172 23.50 -7.20 14.33
CA ASP A 172 24.75 -7.94 14.54
C ASP A 172 24.55 -9.20 15.41
N ASP A 173 23.69 -9.16 16.42
CA ASP A 173 23.36 -10.33 17.25
C ASP A 173 22.67 -11.41 16.43
N VAL A 174 21.71 -11.01 15.56
CA VAL A 174 21.02 -11.95 14.67
C VAL A 174 21.97 -12.53 13.62
N LEU A 175 22.84 -11.72 13.04
CA LEU A 175 23.84 -12.19 12.10
C LEU A 175 24.80 -13.20 12.73
N ARG A 176 25.28 -12.94 13.97
CA ARG A 176 26.09 -13.88 14.74
C ARG A 176 25.33 -15.18 15.07
N GLU A 177 24.07 -15.10 15.46
CA GLU A 177 23.20 -16.27 15.70
C GLU A 177 23.15 -17.17 14.46
N LEU A 178 23.10 -16.57 13.27
CA LEU A 178 23.01 -17.26 11.98
C LEU A 178 24.36 -17.58 11.32
N ASN A 179 25.49 -17.33 12.02
CA ASN A 179 26.84 -17.49 11.50
C ASN A 179 27.08 -16.72 10.19
N ARG A 180 26.49 -15.54 10.07
CA ARG A 180 26.62 -14.63 8.94
C ARG A 180 27.40 -13.38 9.34
N GLN A 181 28.29 -12.90 8.44
CA GLN A 181 29.01 -11.65 8.69
C GLN A 181 28.19 -10.42 8.26
N PRO A 182 28.31 -9.30 8.94
CA PRO A 182 27.84 -8.01 8.42
C PRO A 182 28.42 -7.72 7.04
N LEU A 183 27.65 -7.03 6.20
CA LEU A 183 28.10 -6.62 4.88
C LEU A 183 29.24 -5.60 4.98
N ASN A 184 30.34 -5.86 4.28
CA ASN A 184 31.44 -4.91 4.14
C ASN A 184 31.26 -4.14 2.82
N LEU A 185 30.78 -2.88 2.92
CA LEU A 185 30.45 -2.06 1.77
C LEU A 185 31.67 -1.72 0.93
N GLN A 186 31.54 -1.87 -0.38
CA GLN A 186 32.51 -1.46 -1.36
C GLN A 186 32.12 -0.09 -1.99
N ALA A 187 33.03 0.54 -2.73
CA ALA A 187 32.77 1.78 -3.44
C ALA A 187 31.44 1.69 -4.24
N LYS A 188 30.65 2.77 -4.24
CA LYS A 188 29.31 2.91 -4.84
C LYS A 188 28.16 2.23 -4.05
N GLU A 189 28.41 1.24 -3.19
CA GLU A 189 27.36 0.40 -2.60
C GLU A 189 26.50 1.15 -1.57
N GLY A 190 27.07 2.07 -0.79
CA GLY A 190 26.29 2.91 0.11
C GLY A 190 25.23 3.70 -0.65
N LEU A 191 25.62 4.37 -1.72
CA LEU A 191 24.71 5.13 -2.54
C LEU A 191 23.71 4.21 -3.29
N ALA A 192 24.16 3.07 -3.82
CA ALA A 192 23.29 2.08 -4.46
C ALA A 192 22.25 1.47 -3.52
N LEU A 193 22.47 1.48 -2.20
CA LEU A 193 21.51 1.02 -1.21
C LEU A 193 20.47 2.06 -0.85
N ILE A 194 20.83 3.36 -0.81
CA ILE A 194 19.95 4.38 -0.23
C ILE A 194 19.30 5.33 -1.25
N ASN A 195 19.81 5.40 -2.48
CA ASN A 195 19.30 6.28 -3.51
C ASN A 195 18.23 5.57 -4.34
N GLY A 196 16.97 5.97 -4.18
CA GLY A 196 15.83 5.39 -4.89
C GLY A 196 14.51 5.54 -4.13
N THR A 197 13.42 5.04 -4.71
CA THR A 197 12.03 5.30 -4.33
C THR A 197 11.38 4.14 -3.54
N GLN A 198 12.17 3.21 -3.01
CA GLN A 198 11.63 1.94 -2.51
C GLN A 198 10.74 2.07 -1.26
N ALA A 199 10.92 3.11 -0.43
CA ALA A 199 10.06 3.27 0.74
C ALA A 199 8.66 3.75 0.35
N MET A 200 8.55 4.78 -0.50
CA MET A 200 7.25 5.25 -1.00
C MET A 200 6.56 4.18 -1.86
N THR A 201 7.33 3.45 -2.68
CA THR A 201 6.80 2.41 -3.56
C THR A 201 6.33 1.19 -2.76
N ALA A 202 7.10 0.73 -1.78
CA ALA A 202 6.72 -0.41 -0.92
C ALA A 202 5.44 -0.11 -0.11
N GLN A 203 5.37 1.08 0.52
CA GLN A 203 4.15 1.50 1.20
C GLN A 203 2.99 1.63 0.19
N GLY A 204 3.26 2.12 -1.02
CA GLY A 204 2.29 2.23 -2.11
C GLY A 204 1.73 0.87 -2.53
N VAL A 205 2.59 -0.14 -2.70
CA VAL A 205 2.19 -1.52 -3.07
C VAL A 205 1.28 -2.14 -2.00
N ILE A 206 1.67 -2.04 -0.72
CA ILE A 206 0.83 -2.54 0.39
C ILE A 206 -0.50 -1.77 0.44
N SER A 207 -0.46 -0.44 0.31
CA SER A 207 -1.66 0.40 0.28
C SER A 207 -2.58 0.05 -0.89
N TYR A 208 -2.02 -0.22 -2.08
CA TYR A 208 -2.80 -0.63 -3.25
C TYR A 208 -3.50 -1.97 -3.01
N ILE A 209 -2.78 -2.99 -2.52
CA ILE A 209 -3.34 -4.32 -2.22
C ILE A 209 -4.51 -4.20 -1.24
N GLU A 210 -4.34 -3.41 -0.18
CA GLU A 210 -5.38 -3.19 0.83
C GLU A 210 -6.55 -2.35 0.30
N ALA A 211 -6.29 -1.35 -0.57
CA ALA A 211 -7.33 -0.51 -1.16
C ALA A 211 -8.19 -1.26 -2.18
N GLU A 212 -7.58 -2.08 -3.03
CA GLU A 212 -8.30 -2.89 -4.01
C GLU A 212 -9.24 -3.88 -3.32
N ASP A 213 -8.75 -4.61 -2.32
CA ASP A 213 -9.59 -5.51 -1.52
C ASP A 213 -10.73 -4.76 -0.82
N LEU A 214 -10.42 -3.61 -0.21
CA LEU A 214 -11.41 -2.77 0.44
C LEU A 214 -12.51 -2.29 -0.55
N GLY A 215 -12.13 -2.04 -1.81
CA GLY A 215 -13.08 -1.76 -2.88
C GLY A 215 -14.08 -2.90 -3.09
N TYR A 216 -13.60 -4.15 -3.17
CA TYR A 216 -14.48 -5.32 -3.29
C TYR A 216 -15.30 -5.56 -2.02
N GLN A 217 -14.74 -5.37 -0.83
CA GLN A 217 -15.45 -5.46 0.43
C GLN A 217 -16.59 -4.42 0.50
N SER A 218 -16.37 -3.22 0.00
CA SER A 218 -17.37 -2.15 0.00
C SER A 218 -18.60 -2.48 -0.84
N GLU A 219 -18.48 -3.33 -1.88
CA GLU A 219 -19.60 -3.70 -2.74
C GLU A 219 -20.58 -4.65 -2.06
N TRP A 220 -20.12 -5.72 -1.39
CA TRP A 220 -21.03 -6.62 -0.70
C TRP A 220 -21.66 -5.96 0.54
N ILE A 221 -20.93 -5.07 1.24
CA ILE A 221 -21.50 -4.28 2.35
C ILE A 221 -22.60 -3.35 1.81
N ALA A 222 -22.33 -2.66 0.70
CA ALA A 222 -23.33 -1.84 0.02
C ALA A 222 -24.55 -2.65 -0.46
N ALA A 223 -24.35 -3.89 -0.93
CA ALA A 223 -25.44 -4.78 -1.32
C ALA A 223 -26.30 -5.21 -0.13
N LEU A 224 -25.69 -5.42 1.06
CA LEU A 224 -26.43 -5.69 2.30
C LEU A 224 -27.26 -4.46 2.72
N THR A 225 -26.66 -3.27 2.68
CA THR A 225 -27.36 -2.00 2.93
C THR A 225 -28.49 -1.77 1.93
N HIS A 226 -28.25 -2.03 0.65
CA HIS A 226 -29.23 -1.88 -0.42
C HIS A 226 -30.47 -2.75 -0.18
N GLN A 227 -30.30 -4.01 0.17
CA GLN A 227 -31.39 -4.94 0.49
C GLN A 227 -32.14 -4.51 1.75
N SER A 228 -31.42 -4.06 2.79
CA SER A 228 -32.02 -3.57 4.04
C SER A 228 -32.88 -2.31 3.86
N LEU A 229 -32.64 -1.55 2.78
CA LEU A 229 -33.40 -0.37 2.40
C LEU A 229 -34.43 -0.63 1.28
N ASN A 230 -34.67 -1.87 0.90
CA ASN A 230 -35.54 -2.27 -0.23
C ASN A 230 -35.16 -1.53 -1.52
N GLY A 231 -33.87 -1.54 -1.85
CA GLY A 231 -33.32 -0.77 -2.98
C GLY A 231 -33.81 -1.23 -4.34
N ILE A 232 -33.79 -0.32 -5.33
CA ILE A 232 -34.25 -0.55 -6.71
C ILE A 232 -33.13 -1.16 -7.54
N ILE A 233 -33.31 -2.42 -7.97
CA ILE A 233 -32.30 -3.16 -8.74
C ILE A 233 -32.14 -2.64 -10.19
N ASP A 234 -33.15 -1.94 -10.73
CA ASP A 234 -33.13 -1.47 -12.13
C ASP A 234 -31.98 -0.48 -12.40
N ALA A 235 -31.49 0.22 -11.37
CA ALA A 235 -30.34 1.11 -11.48
C ALA A 235 -29.03 0.39 -11.90
N TYR A 236 -28.97 -0.94 -11.76
CA TYR A 236 -27.78 -1.75 -12.09
C TYR A 236 -27.88 -2.48 -13.43
N ARG A 237 -28.91 -2.22 -14.25
CA ARG A 237 -29.08 -2.84 -15.57
C ARG A 237 -27.86 -2.57 -16.45
N HIS A 238 -27.45 -3.58 -17.20
CA HIS A 238 -26.27 -3.51 -18.06
C HIS A 238 -26.36 -2.37 -19.08
N ASP A 239 -27.49 -2.21 -19.75
CA ASP A 239 -27.74 -1.21 -20.78
C ASP A 239 -27.54 0.23 -20.28
N VAL A 240 -27.94 0.53 -19.02
CA VAL A 240 -27.72 1.84 -18.38
C VAL A 240 -26.22 2.21 -18.31
N HIS A 241 -25.37 1.23 -18.01
CA HIS A 241 -23.93 1.47 -17.84
C HIS A 241 -23.17 1.35 -19.17
N ALA A 242 -23.60 0.47 -20.06
CA ALA A 242 -22.98 0.29 -21.38
C ALA A 242 -23.02 1.57 -22.23
N VAL A 243 -24.13 2.32 -22.21
CA VAL A 243 -24.25 3.57 -22.98
C VAL A 243 -23.36 4.71 -22.44
N ARG A 244 -22.83 4.59 -21.22
CA ARG A 244 -21.87 5.55 -20.67
C ARG A 244 -20.41 5.21 -20.98
N ASN A 245 -20.12 3.97 -21.35
CA ASN A 245 -18.82 3.49 -21.84
C ASN A 245 -17.65 3.57 -20.84
N PHE A 246 -17.90 3.52 -19.54
CA PHE A 246 -16.87 3.37 -18.50
C PHE A 246 -16.77 1.92 -18.04
N GLN A 247 -15.67 1.24 -18.36
CA GLN A 247 -15.53 -0.21 -18.11
C GLN A 247 -15.69 -0.56 -16.63
N GLU A 248 -15.04 0.17 -15.71
CA GLU A 248 -15.12 -0.15 -14.28
C GLU A 248 -16.52 0.10 -13.70
N GLN A 249 -17.26 1.07 -14.22
CA GLN A 249 -18.66 1.25 -13.88
C GLN A 249 -19.53 0.06 -14.33
N ILE A 250 -19.27 -0.48 -15.53
CA ILE A 250 -19.93 -1.67 -16.06
C ILE A 250 -19.63 -2.89 -15.18
N ASN A 251 -18.35 -3.06 -14.78
CA ASN A 251 -17.88 -4.14 -13.93
C ASN A 251 -18.55 -4.09 -12.54
N VAL A 252 -18.56 -2.93 -11.88
CA VAL A 252 -19.23 -2.74 -10.57
C VAL A 252 -20.75 -3.04 -10.69
N ALA A 253 -21.41 -2.55 -11.74
CA ALA A 253 -22.83 -2.84 -11.95
C ALA A 253 -23.10 -4.34 -12.13
N ALA A 254 -22.20 -5.06 -12.78
CA ALA A 254 -22.29 -6.52 -12.94
C ALA A 254 -22.14 -7.23 -11.59
N ARG A 255 -21.12 -6.86 -10.79
CA ARG A 255 -20.94 -7.43 -9.45
C ARG A 255 -22.09 -7.09 -8.50
N MET A 256 -22.65 -5.89 -8.56
CA MET A 256 -23.83 -5.54 -7.76
C MET A 256 -25.05 -6.39 -8.14
N ARG A 257 -25.31 -6.65 -9.44
CA ARG A 257 -26.39 -7.57 -9.86
C ARG A 257 -26.16 -8.98 -9.30
N ASP A 258 -24.92 -9.45 -9.34
CA ASP A 258 -24.52 -10.76 -8.83
C ASP A 258 -24.70 -10.87 -7.29
N TRP A 259 -24.36 -9.83 -6.55
CA TRP A 259 -24.62 -9.76 -5.10
C TRP A 259 -26.11 -9.75 -4.75
N LEU A 260 -26.96 -9.17 -5.60
CA LEU A 260 -28.38 -8.96 -5.34
C LEU A 260 -29.27 -10.07 -5.96
N GLU A 261 -28.70 -10.99 -6.74
CA GLU A 261 -29.45 -12.03 -7.44
C GLU A 261 -30.20 -12.95 -6.46
N GLY A 262 -31.51 -13.11 -6.70
CA GLY A 262 -32.37 -13.94 -5.85
C GLY A 262 -32.84 -13.30 -4.56
N SER A 263 -32.59 -12.02 -4.34
CA SER A 263 -33.11 -11.28 -3.18
C SER A 263 -34.59 -11.01 -3.29
N ALA A 264 -35.34 -11.28 -2.22
CA ALA A 264 -36.75 -10.86 -2.07
C ALA A 264 -36.89 -9.45 -1.47
N LEU A 265 -35.77 -8.83 -1.03
CA LEU A 265 -35.77 -7.49 -0.43
C LEU A 265 -35.48 -6.36 -1.43
N THR A 266 -35.08 -6.69 -2.67
CA THR A 266 -34.93 -5.69 -3.74
C THR A 266 -36.27 -5.36 -4.37
N THR A 267 -36.38 -4.16 -4.95
CA THR A 267 -37.61 -3.68 -5.63
C THR A 267 -37.32 -3.25 -7.05
N ARG A 268 -38.39 -3.02 -7.80
CA ARG A 268 -38.38 -2.45 -9.15
C ARG A 268 -38.71 -0.96 -9.10
N GLN A 269 -38.34 -0.24 -10.14
CA GLN A 269 -38.69 1.17 -10.29
C GLN A 269 -40.23 1.35 -10.19
N ALA A 270 -40.65 2.33 -9.39
CA ALA A 270 -42.05 2.67 -9.12
C ALA A 270 -42.85 1.60 -8.33
N GLU A 271 -42.23 0.55 -7.82
CA GLU A 271 -42.91 -0.44 -6.98
C GLU A 271 -43.19 0.12 -5.56
N ILE A 272 -42.18 0.64 -4.87
CA ILE A 272 -42.31 1.32 -3.58
C ILE A 272 -42.03 2.83 -3.75
N ARG A 273 -41.01 3.18 -4.56
CA ARG A 273 -40.61 4.55 -4.87
C ARG A 273 -40.12 4.68 -6.30
N VAL A 274 -40.11 5.91 -6.83
CA VAL A 274 -39.75 6.14 -8.25
C VAL A 274 -38.26 5.95 -8.48
N GLN A 275 -37.44 6.36 -7.50
CA GLN A 275 -35.97 6.25 -7.56
C GLN A 275 -35.34 6.19 -6.18
N ASP A 276 -34.16 5.58 -6.10
CA ASP A 276 -33.34 5.58 -4.89
C ASP A 276 -32.50 6.84 -4.74
N ALA A 277 -32.01 7.05 -3.52
CA ALA A 277 -30.96 8.01 -3.27
C ALA A 277 -29.67 7.67 -4.04
N TYR A 278 -28.83 8.67 -4.28
CA TYR A 278 -27.59 8.48 -5.04
C TYR A 278 -26.63 7.46 -4.42
N THR A 279 -26.55 7.40 -3.09
CA THR A 279 -25.71 6.44 -2.36
C THR A 279 -26.06 4.96 -2.64
N LEU A 280 -27.23 4.68 -3.17
CA LEU A 280 -27.67 3.37 -3.64
C LEU A 280 -27.59 3.28 -5.16
N ARG A 281 -28.31 4.13 -5.90
CA ARG A 281 -28.41 4.00 -7.36
C ARG A 281 -27.14 4.39 -8.12
N CYS A 282 -26.24 5.16 -7.51
CA CYS A 282 -24.98 5.59 -8.13
C CYS A 282 -23.75 4.77 -7.64
N ILE A 283 -23.94 3.63 -6.95
CA ILE A 283 -22.83 2.75 -6.56
C ILE A 283 -21.91 2.44 -7.75
N PRO A 284 -22.41 2.04 -8.95
CA PRO A 284 -21.54 1.75 -10.09
C PRO A 284 -20.71 2.95 -10.56
N GLN A 285 -21.28 4.15 -10.52
CA GLN A 285 -20.60 5.37 -10.93
C GLN A 285 -19.49 5.78 -9.96
N ILE A 286 -19.73 5.64 -8.65
CA ILE A 286 -18.83 6.07 -7.59
C ILE A 286 -17.72 5.02 -7.38
N HIS A 287 -18.08 3.76 -7.12
CA HIS A 287 -17.09 2.69 -6.93
C HIS A 287 -16.29 2.44 -8.21
N GLY A 288 -16.93 2.51 -9.39
CA GLY A 288 -16.25 2.36 -10.68
C GLY A 288 -15.18 3.44 -10.90
N ALA A 289 -15.42 4.67 -10.48
CA ALA A 289 -14.42 5.74 -10.54
C ALA A 289 -13.22 5.43 -9.62
N SER A 290 -13.45 4.90 -8.41
CA SER A 290 -12.38 4.47 -7.50
C SER A 290 -11.55 3.32 -8.11
N PHE A 291 -12.19 2.30 -8.69
CA PHE A 291 -11.47 1.21 -9.36
C PHE A 291 -10.65 1.69 -10.57
N GLN A 292 -11.14 2.68 -11.32
CA GLN A 292 -10.37 3.28 -12.41
C GLN A 292 -9.09 3.98 -11.91
N VAL A 293 -9.18 4.65 -10.76
CA VAL A 293 -8.00 5.21 -10.07
C VAL A 293 -7.06 4.09 -9.63
N PHE A 294 -7.57 3.01 -9.07
CA PHE A 294 -6.76 1.86 -8.65
C PHE A 294 -6.00 1.23 -9.83
N ASN A 295 -6.62 1.09 -11.00
CA ASN A 295 -5.96 0.60 -12.22
C ASN A 295 -4.79 1.50 -12.64
N TYR A 296 -4.96 2.82 -12.59
CA TYR A 296 -3.88 3.78 -12.85
C TYR A 296 -2.74 3.60 -11.84
N VAL A 297 -3.05 3.54 -10.55
CA VAL A 297 -2.06 3.38 -9.47
C VAL A 297 -1.27 2.08 -9.62
N LYS A 298 -1.96 0.96 -9.90
CA LYS A 298 -1.34 -0.34 -10.18
C LYS A 298 -0.27 -0.23 -11.25
N GLN A 299 -0.63 0.35 -12.38
CA GLN A 299 0.29 0.50 -13.51
C GLN A 299 1.54 1.31 -13.15
N GLN A 300 1.37 2.44 -12.43
CA GLN A 300 2.51 3.26 -12.01
C GLN A 300 3.42 2.53 -11.04
N LEU A 301 2.85 1.80 -10.06
CA LEU A 301 3.62 1.02 -9.11
C LEU A 301 4.39 -0.11 -9.80
N GLU A 302 3.78 -0.85 -10.73
CA GLU A 302 4.45 -1.94 -11.44
C GLU A 302 5.57 -1.44 -12.36
N PHE A 303 5.47 -0.24 -12.95
CA PHE A 303 6.58 0.40 -13.65
C PHE A 303 7.74 0.70 -12.70
N GLU A 304 7.47 1.31 -11.56
CA GLU A 304 8.50 1.68 -10.58
C GLU A 304 9.15 0.47 -9.90
N MET A 305 8.39 -0.59 -9.64
CA MET A 305 8.90 -1.84 -9.06
C MET A 305 9.99 -2.48 -9.92
N ASN A 306 9.99 -2.21 -11.23
CA ASN A 306 10.92 -2.73 -12.23
C ASN A 306 11.86 -1.65 -12.80
N ALA A 307 12.03 -0.52 -12.09
CA ALA A 307 12.88 0.58 -12.53
C ALA A 307 14.30 0.50 -11.97
N ALA A 308 15.27 1.05 -12.73
CA ALA A 308 16.58 1.43 -12.21
C ALA A 308 16.48 2.89 -11.74
N ASN A 309 16.41 3.10 -10.43
CA ASN A 309 16.09 4.38 -9.83
C ASN A 309 17.13 4.89 -8.83
N ASP A 310 18.37 4.42 -8.92
CA ASP A 310 19.51 5.02 -8.22
C ASP A 310 20.29 6.01 -9.12
N ASN A 311 21.40 6.53 -8.63
CA ASN A 311 22.26 7.49 -9.33
C ASN A 311 23.70 7.42 -8.78
N PRO A 312 24.74 7.47 -9.63
CA PRO A 312 24.68 7.41 -11.11
C PRO A 312 24.37 6.01 -11.63
N LEU A 313 23.86 5.93 -12.85
CA LEU A 313 23.60 4.67 -13.55
C LEU A 313 24.75 4.32 -14.50
N ILE A 314 25.02 3.03 -14.65
CA ILE A 314 26.10 2.46 -15.46
C ILE A 314 25.50 1.81 -16.71
N PHE A 315 26.05 2.16 -17.86
CA PHE A 315 25.66 1.60 -19.17
C PHE A 315 26.89 1.14 -19.94
N GLU A 316 26.75 0.06 -20.70
CA GLU A 316 27.75 -0.42 -21.66
C GLU A 316 27.13 -0.47 -23.07
N GLU A 317 27.71 0.24 -24.01
CA GLU A 317 27.28 0.28 -25.40
C GLU A 317 28.50 0.09 -26.33
N ALA A 318 28.46 -0.90 -27.22
CA ALA A 318 29.45 -1.10 -28.28
C ALA A 318 30.94 -1.02 -27.82
N ASN A 319 31.27 -1.55 -26.63
CA ASN A 319 32.56 -1.50 -25.94
C ASN A 319 32.93 -0.15 -25.29
N GLU A 320 32.03 0.80 -25.23
CA GLU A 320 32.18 2.01 -24.43
C GLU A 320 31.36 1.90 -23.12
N THR A 321 31.83 2.54 -22.07
CA THR A 321 31.16 2.56 -20.79
C THR A 321 30.78 3.98 -20.44
N PHE A 322 29.53 4.15 -20.01
CA PHE A 322 28.97 5.42 -19.59
C PHE A 322 28.51 5.34 -18.15
N VAL A 323 28.95 6.29 -17.32
CA VAL A 323 28.43 6.50 -15.97
C VAL A 323 27.71 7.83 -15.96
N ILE A 324 26.38 7.77 -15.91
CA ILE A 324 25.53 8.94 -16.14
C ILE A 324 24.81 9.33 -14.85
N SER A 325 25.01 10.60 -14.45
CA SER A 325 24.21 11.20 -13.37
C SER A 325 22.89 11.68 -13.95
N GLY A 326 21.80 11.11 -13.45
CA GLY A 326 20.42 11.41 -13.88
C GLY A 326 19.51 11.66 -12.68
N GLY A 327 18.19 11.59 -12.90
CA GLY A 327 17.16 11.88 -11.91
C GLY A 327 16.14 10.77 -11.69
N ASN A 328 16.46 9.50 -11.99
CA ASN A 328 15.51 8.39 -11.88
C ASN A 328 15.06 8.10 -10.43
N PHE A 329 15.76 8.62 -9.45
CA PHE A 329 15.40 8.60 -8.04
C PHE A 329 14.25 9.55 -7.70
N HIS A 330 13.85 10.46 -8.61
CA HIS A 330 12.80 11.44 -8.33
C HIS A 330 11.42 10.78 -8.29
N GLY A 331 10.82 10.74 -7.11
CA GLY A 331 9.59 10.00 -6.85
C GLY A 331 8.29 10.64 -7.35
N GLN A 332 8.33 11.66 -8.21
CA GLN A 332 7.13 12.39 -8.65
C GLN A 332 6.03 11.51 -9.27
N PRO A 333 6.33 10.51 -10.14
CA PRO A 333 5.29 9.64 -10.67
C PRO A 333 4.54 8.85 -9.57
N ILE A 334 5.28 8.37 -8.58
CA ILE A 334 4.72 7.61 -7.46
C ILE A 334 3.97 8.53 -6.49
N ALA A 335 4.48 9.73 -6.23
CA ALA A 335 3.80 10.73 -5.43
C ALA A 335 2.41 11.07 -6.01
N PHE A 336 2.30 11.29 -7.32
CA PHE A 336 1.03 11.51 -7.99
C PHE A 336 0.12 10.29 -7.91
N ALA A 337 0.63 9.10 -8.16
CA ALA A 337 -0.15 7.87 -8.08
C ALA A 337 -0.75 7.69 -6.68
N LEU A 338 0.05 7.92 -5.63
CA LEU A 338 -0.39 7.76 -4.24
C LEU A 338 -1.37 8.86 -3.79
N ASP A 339 -1.22 10.09 -4.27
CA ASP A 339 -2.23 11.14 -4.06
C ASP A 339 -3.57 10.80 -4.75
N HIS A 340 -3.55 10.20 -5.94
CA HIS A 340 -4.76 9.69 -6.57
C HIS A 340 -5.37 8.53 -5.79
N LEU A 341 -4.56 7.60 -5.25
CA LEU A 341 -5.04 6.52 -4.39
C LEU A 341 -5.82 7.06 -3.19
N LYS A 342 -5.29 8.12 -2.55
CA LYS A 342 -5.98 8.81 -1.42
C LYS A 342 -7.38 9.24 -1.79
N LEU A 343 -7.56 9.85 -2.98
CA LEU A 343 -8.87 10.31 -3.46
C LEU A 343 -9.83 9.14 -3.68
N GLY A 344 -9.37 8.08 -4.36
CA GLY A 344 -10.19 6.91 -4.64
C GLY A 344 -10.71 6.19 -3.39
N VAL A 345 -9.85 6.03 -2.37
CA VAL A 345 -10.23 5.39 -1.11
C VAL A 345 -11.09 6.30 -0.23
N SER A 346 -10.78 7.61 -0.19
CA SER A 346 -11.58 8.58 0.56
C SER A 346 -13.04 8.60 0.09
N GLU A 347 -13.28 8.46 -1.21
CA GLU A 347 -14.63 8.46 -1.77
C GLU A 347 -15.40 7.17 -1.42
N LEU A 348 -14.74 6.02 -1.36
CA LEU A 348 -15.37 4.78 -0.85
C LEU A 348 -15.85 4.94 0.60
N ALA A 349 -15.02 5.56 1.46
CA ALA A 349 -15.40 5.85 2.83
C ALA A 349 -16.53 6.88 2.91
N ASN A 350 -16.48 7.93 2.09
CA ASN A 350 -17.47 8.99 2.04
C ASN A 350 -18.86 8.44 1.68
N VAL A 351 -18.97 7.66 0.62
CA VAL A 351 -20.25 7.09 0.20
C VAL A 351 -20.75 6.01 1.19
N SER A 352 -19.88 5.28 1.84
CA SER A 352 -20.23 4.33 2.90
C SER A 352 -20.88 5.05 4.09
N GLU A 353 -20.29 6.14 4.56
CA GLU A 353 -20.88 6.97 5.63
C GLU A 353 -22.27 7.50 5.23
N ARG A 354 -22.45 7.93 4.00
CA ARG A 354 -23.78 8.34 3.52
C ARG A 354 -24.81 7.21 3.45
N ARG A 355 -24.38 5.96 3.21
CA ARG A 355 -25.27 4.79 3.22
C ARG A 355 -25.69 4.41 4.66
N LEU A 356 -24.72 4.37 5.58
CA LEU A 356 -25.03 4.05 6.97
C LEU A 356 -25.93 5.11 7.65
N GLU A 357 -25.76 6.38 7.29
CA GLU A 357 -26.68 7.46 7.73
C GLU A 357 -28.11 7.16 7.34
N ARG A 358 -28.35 6.66 6.12
CA ARG A 358 -29.70 6.29 5.68
C ARG A 358 -30.29 5.12 6.46
N LEU A 359 -29.50 4.20 6.97
CA LEU A 359 -29.97 3.09 7.81
C LEU A 359 -30.41 3.54 9.20
N VAL A 360 -29.74 4.56 9.75
CA VAL A 360 -29.97 4.98 11.15
C VAL A 360 -30.95 6.14 11.28
N ASN A 361 -31.16 6.92 10.21
CA ASN A 361 -32.03 8.08 10.20
C ASN A 361 -33.50 7.68 9.96
N PRO A 362 -34.39 7.91 10.93
CA PRO A 362 -35.80 7.48 10.81
C PRO A 362 -36.58 8.19 9.70
N GLN A 363 -36.06 9.31 9.17
CA GLN A 363 -36.67 10.00 8.02
C GLN A 363 -36.31 9.34 6.68
N LEU A 364 -35.32 8.44 6.65
CA LEU A 364 -34.71 7.90 5.43
C LEU A 364 -34.70 6.37 5.36
N ASN A 365 -34.88 5.67 6.48
CA ASN A 365 -34.69 4.22 6.61
C ASN A 365 -35.98 3.40 6.40
N GLY A 366 -37.07 4.05 6.00
CA GLY A 366 -38.36 3.38 5.78
C GLY A 366 -39.03 2.98 7.08
N ASP A 367 -39.19 1.69 7.33
CA ASP A 367 -39.89 1.10 8.49
C ASP A 367 -38.94 0.62 9.59
N LEU A 368 -37.62 0.87 9.46
CA LEU A 368 -36.66 0.52 10.51
C LEU A 368 -36.78 1.50 11.70
N PRO A 369 -36.53 1.02 12.94
CA PRO A 369 -36.55 1.90 14.12
C PRO A 369 -35.41 2.94 14.06
N ALA A 370 -35.64 4.09 14.68
CA ALA A 370 -34.63 5.12 14.78
C ALA A 370 -33.33 4.58 15.39
N PHE A 371 -32.20 4.82 14.74
CA PHE A 371 -30.88 4.35 15.14
C PHE A 371 -30.80 2.83 15.37
N LEU A 372 -31.73 2.07 14.77
CA LEU A 372 -31.89 0.61 14.94
C LEU A 372 -31.95 0.22 16.43
N SER A 373 -32.48 1.08 17.29
CA SER A 373 -32.55 0.87 18.73
C SER A 373 -33.58 -0.23 19.06
N PRO A 374 -33.20 -1.22 19.88
CA PRO A 374 -34.13 -2.23 20.36
C PRO A 374 -35.22 -1.67 21.27
N GLU A 375 -34.93 -0.64 22.04
CA GLU A 375 -35.83 0.03 22.99
C GLU A 375 -35.58 1.54 22.98
N PRO A 376 -36.21 2.28 22.03
CA PRO A 376 -36.01 3.72 21.91
C PRO A 376 -36.32 4.48 23.20
N GLY A 377 -35.38 5.34 23.61
CA GLY A 377 -35.46 6.12 24.86
C GLY A 377 -34.66 5.55 26.02
N LEU A 378 -34.70 4.22 26.23
CA LEU A 378 -33.83 3.55 27.20
C LEU A 378 -32.46 3.23 26.58
N GLN A 379 -32.44 2.87 25.32
CA GLN A 379 -31.25 2.49 24.56
C GLN A 379 -31.06 3.43 23.36
N SER A 380 -29.81 3.82 23.11
CA SER A 380 -29.44 4.72 22.02
C SER A 380 -29.25 3.99 20.68
N GLY A 381 -29.03 2.67 20.72
CA GLY A 381 -28.71 1.89 19.52
C GLY A 381 -27.40 2.34 18.89
N VAL A 382 -27.35 2.32 17.55
CA VAL A 382 -26.12 2.62 16.80
C VAL A 382 -25.89 4.12 16.47
N MET A 383 -26.60 5.01 17.16
CA MET A 383 -26.55 6.47 16.87
C MET A 383 -25.12 7.02 16.81
N ILE A 384 -24.28 6.73 17.79
CA ILE A 384 -22.92 7.29 17.89
C ILE A 384 -21.94 6.62 16.91
N MET A 385 -22.25 5.45 16.36
CA MET A 385 -21.45 4.85 15.30
C MET A 385 -21.39 5.74 14.07
N GLN A 386 -22.50 6.44 13.72
CA GLN A 386 -22.50 7.41 12.63
C GLN A 386 -21.55 8.58 12.91
N TYR A 387 -21.50 9.07 14.14
CA TYR A 387 -20.58 10.17 14.52
C TYR A 387 -19.12 9.73 14.35
N ALA A 388 -18.79 8.52 14.74
CA ALA A 388 -17.45 7.96 14.55
C ALA A 388 -17.09 7.87 13.05
N ALA A 389 -17.99 7.35 12.22
CA ALA A 389 -17.78 7.28 10.76
C ALA A 389 -17.61 8.67 10.14
N ALA A 390 -18.47 9.64 10.49
CA ALA A 390 -18.39 11.02 10.00
C ALA A 390 -17.07 11.71 10.41
N SER A 391 -16.58 11.46 11.63
CA SER A 391 -15.29 11.95 12.11
C SER A 391 -14.13 11.42 11.26
N LEU A 392 -14.10 10.10 10.98
CA LEU A 392 -13.06 9.47 10.16
C LEU A 392 -13.09 9.98 8.70
N VAL A 393 -14.26 10.18 8.13
CA VAL A 393 -14.42 10.75 6.77
C VAL A 393 -13.93 12.22 6.75
N SER A 394 -14.20 13.00 7.79
CA SER A 394 -13.70 14.37 7.91
C SER A 394 -12.16 14.42 8.02
N GLU A 395 -11.55 13.49 8.74
CA GLU A 395 -10.08 13.35 8.81
C GLU A 395 -9.50 12.98 7.44
N ASN A 396 -10.11 12.02 6.73
CA ASN A 396 -9.70 11.62 5.39
C ASN A 396 -9.66 12.81 4.42
N LYS A 397 -10.58 13.73 4.50
CA LYS A 397 -10.57 14.95 3.69
C LYS A 397 -9.28 15.76 3.86
N THR A 398 -8.79 15.89 5.09
CA THR A 398 -7.53 16.58 5.38
C THR A 398 -6.32 15.80 4.86
N LEU A 399 -6.29 14.49 5.08
CA LEU A 399 -5.22 13.61 4.61
C LEU A 399 -5.19 13.47 3.07
N ALA A 400 -6.34 13.62 2.40
CA ALA A 400 -6.46 13.54 0.96
C ALA A 400 -5.90 14.77 0.23
N HIS A 401 -5.57 15.86 0.94
CA HIS A 401 -4.86 16.99 0.34
C HIS A 401 -3.56 16.49 -0.32
N PRO A 402 -3.30 16.84 -1.60
CA PRO A 402 -2.12 16.33 -2.30
C PRO A 402 -0.82 16.74 -1.61
N ALA A 403 0.03 15.77 -1.28
CA ALA A 403 1.37 16.02 -0.76
C ALA A 403 2.34 16.38 -1.89
N SER A 404 2.12 15.83 -3.08
CA SER A 404 2.97 15.98 -4.27
C SER A 404 2.99 17.38 -4.88
N VAL A 405 2.15 18.29 -4.42
CA VAL A 405 2.12 19.70 -4.86
C VAL A 405 2.91 20.63 -3.94
N ASP A 406 3.55 20.08 -2.90
CA ASP A 406 4.44 20.79 -1.99
C ASP A 406 5.90 20.54 -2.36
N SER A 407 6.76 21.52 -2.16
CA SER A 407 8.20 21.39 -2.39
C SER A 407 8.99 22.28 -1.45
N ILE A 408 10.04 21.73 -0.84
CA ILE A 408 10.93 22.41 0.10
C ILE A 408 12.36 22.21 -0.40
N THR A 409 13.09 23.32 -0.63
CA THR A 409 14.49 23.26 -1.02
C THR A 409 15.36 22.67 0.09
N SER A 410 16.27 21.77 -0.28
CA SER A 410 17.23 21.11 0.62
C SER A 410 18.62 21.00 0.02
N SER A 411 19.57 20.41 0.77
CA SER A 411 20.95 20.15 0.31
C SER A 411 21.64 21.39 -0.29
N ALA A 412 21.56 22.54 0.42
CA ALA A 412 22.13 23.82 -0.02
C ALA A 412 21.70 24.24 -1.45
N ASN A 413 20.42 24.07 -1.76
CA ASN A 413 19.78 24.34 -3.06
C ASN A 413 20.14 23.35 -4.19
N GLN A 414 20.87 22.30 -3.93
CA GLN A 414 21.08 21.24 -4.93
C GLN A 414 19.79 20.48 -5.23
N GLU A 415 18.98 20.24 -4.20
CA GLU A 415 17.68 19.58 -4.26
C GLU A 415 16.59 20.66 -4.13
N ASP A 416 16.34 21.39 -5.21
CA ASP A 416 15.46 22.56 -5.26
C ASP A 416 14.00 22.21 -5.59
N HIS A 417 13.72 20.96 -5.94
CA HIS A 417 12.38 20.41 -6.19
C HIS A 417 12.30 18.97 -5.68
N VAL A 418 11.27 18.66 -4.88
CA VAL A 418 11.09 17.36 -4.22
C VAL A 418 9.69 16.81 -4.46
N SER A 419 9.50 15.50 -4.32
CA SER A 419 8.24 14.84 -4.67
C SER A 419 7.23 14.70 -3.52
N MET A 420 7.69 14.66 -2.28
CA MET A 420 6.90 14.31 -1.09
C MET A 420 6.19 12.94 -1.17
N GLY A 421 6.73 12.02 -1.98
CA GLY A 421 6.09 10.72 -2.27
C GLY A 421 5.87 9.86 -1.03
N THR A 422 6.80 9.83 -0.09
CA THR A 422 6.65 9.07 1.17
C THR A 422 5.59 9.69 2.09
N THR A 423 5.42 11.01 2.08
CA THR A 423 4.31 11.68 2.77
C THR A 423 2.97 11.29 2.14
N ALA A 424 2.87 11.30 0.81
CA ALA A 424 1.67 10.83 0.09
C ALA A 424 1.35 9.37 0.44
N ALA A 425 2.36 8.49 0.48
CA ALA A 425 2.23 7.08 0.83
C ALA A 425 1.68 6.88 2.25
N ARG A 426 2.23 7.58 3.24
CA ARG A 426 1.81 7.50 4.65
C ARG A 426 0.39 7.99 4.85
N HIS A 427 0.02 9.14 4.25
CA HIS A 427 -1.34 9.66 4.30
C HIS A 427 -2.32 8.70 3.62
N GLY A 428 -1.92 8.09 2.49
CA GLY A 428 -2.73 7.08 1.80
C GLY A 428 -3.03 5.87 2.68
N TYR A 429 -2.03 5.36 3.38
CA TYR A 429 -2.20 4.25 4.31
C TYR A 429 -3.14 4.60 5.48
N GLN A 430 -3.02 5.79 6.06
CA GLN A 430 -3.92 6.25 7.12
C GLN A 430 -5.38 6.37 6.64
N ILE A 431 -5.59 6.85 5.42
CA ILE A 431 -6.92 6.91 4.80
C ILE A 431 -7.52 5.51 4.64
N ILE A 432 -6.72 4.50 4.24
CA ILE A 432 -7.16 3.12 4.11
C ILE A 432 -7.59 2.55 5.46
N GLU A 433 -6.83 2.79 6.53
CA GLU A 433 -7.20 2.37 7.88
C GLU A 433 -8.51 3.03 8.36
N ASN A 434 -8.68 4.31 8.10
CA ASN A 434 -9.91 5.03 8.41
C ASN A 434 -11.10 4.51 7.57
N ALA A 435 -10.91 4.31 6.27
CA ALA A 435 -11.93 3.78 5.36
C ALA A 435 -12.38 2.37 5.76
N ARG A 436 -11.44 1.52 6.19
CA ARG A 436 -11.76 0.18 6.70
C ARG A 436 -12.65 0.23 7.93
N ARG A 437 -12.39 1.17 8.87
CA ARG A 437 -13.25 1.37 10.04
C ARG A 437 -14.63 1.91 9.66
N VAL A 438 -14.72 2.82 8.69
CA VAL A 438 -16.01 3.33 8.18
C VAL A 438 -16.82 2.19 7.56
N LEU A 439 -16.21 1.34 6.74
CA LEU A 439 -16.85 0.15 6.17
C LEU A 439 -17.24 -0.88 7.24
N ALA A 440 -16.41 -1.05 8.27
CA ALA A 440 -16.75 -1.91 9.42
C ALA A 440 -17.98 -1.39 10.15
N ILE A 441 -18.11 -0.08 10.33
CA ILE A 441 -19.29 0.56 10.93
C ILE A 441 -20.52 0.33 10.04
N GLU A 442 -20.43 0.57 8.72
CA GLU A 442 -21.54 0.28 7.80
C GLU A 442 -21.93 -1.19 7.88
N CYS A 443 -20.95 -2.11 7.90
CA CYS A 443 -21.21 -3.55 8.02
C CYS A 443 -22.00 -3.89 9.29
N VAL A 444 -21.56 -3.43 10.47
CA VAL A 444 -22.25 -3.70 11.76
C VAL A 444 -23.69 -3.18 11.72
N ILE A 445 -23.89 -1.96 11.21
CA ILE A 445 -25.22 -1.35 11.11
C ILE A 445 -26.09 -2.09 10.08
N ALA A 446 -25.55 -2.47 8.93
CA ALA A 446 -26.27 -3.17 7.87
C ALA A 446 -26.65 -4.59 8.29
N LEU A 447 -25.80 -5.30 9.06
CA LEU A 447 -26.14 -6.59 9.66
C LEU A 447 -27.38 -6.49 10.57
N GLN A 448 -27.45 -5.45 11.40
CA GLN A 448 -28.58 -5.22 12.28
C GLN A 448 -29.85 -4.83 11.50
N ALA A 449 -29.70 -3.99 10.49
CA ALA A 449 -30.81 -3.61 9.61
C ALA A 449 -31.39 -4.81 8.85
N ALA A 450 -30.52 -5.67 8.30
CA ALA A 450 -30.92 -6.89 7.61
C ALA A 450 -31.68 -7.87 8.49
N GLU A 451 -31.26 -8.01 9.75
CA GLU A 451 -31.95 -8.83 10.74
C GLU A 451 -33.37 -8.31 11.01
N LEU A 452 -33.53 -7.01 11.16
CA LEU A 452 -34.85 -6.38 11.36
C LEU A 452 -35.75 -6.47 10.12
N LYS A 453 -35.17 -6.57 8.91
CA LYS A 453 -35.91 -6.73 7.64
C LYS A 453 -36.28 -8.17 7.31
N GLY A 454 -35.64 -9.14 7.93
CA GLY A 454 -35.81 -10.57 7.63
C GLY A 454 -34.69 -11.13 6.75
N VAL A 455 -33.78 -11.83 7.37
CA VAL A 455 -32.57 -12.41 6.75
C VAL A 455 -32.88 -13.41 5.64
N GLU A 456 -34.03 -14.09 5.72
CA GLU A 456 -34.51 -15.03 4.73
C GLU A 456 -34.76 -14.38 3.36
N GLY A 457 -35.02 -13.07 3.33
CA GLY A 457 -35.22 -12.30 2.10
C GLY A 457 -33.92 -11.85 1.42
N LEU A 458 -32.78 -12.01 2.07
CA LEU A 458 -31.47 -11.69 1.47
C LEU A 458 -31.15 -12.59 0.28
N SER A 459 -30.37 -12.09 -0.66
CA SER A 459 -29.79 -12.92 -1.72
C SER A 459 -28.93 -14.05 -1.12
N PRO A 460 -28.78 -15.19 -1.80
CA PRO A 460 -27.97 -16.31 -1.29
C PRO A 460 -26.51 -15.93 -1.00
N LYS A 461 -25.91 -15.03 -1.80
CA LYS A 461 -24.53 -14.57 -1.62
C LYS A 461 -24.41 -13.63 -0.42
N THR A 462 -25.29 -12.64 -0.34
CA THR A 462 -25.29 -11.66 0.77
C THR A 462 -25.64 -12.35 2.08
N ARG A 463 -26.53 -13.34 2.07
CA ARG A 463 -26.88 -14.13 3.25
C ARG A 463 -25.69 -14.91 3.81
N ARG A 464 -24.88 -15.52 2.95
CA ARG A 464 -23.62 -16.18 3.39
C ARG A 464 -22.69 -15.20 4.09
N LYS A 465 -22.52 -13.99 3.53
CA LYS A 465 -21.73 -12.91 4.19
C LYS A 465 -22.37 -12.46 5.51
N TYR A 466 -23.68 -12.33 5.55
CA TYR A 466 -24.39 -12.06 6.81
C TYR A 466 -24.07 -13.12 7.87
N GLU A 467 -24.19 -14.39 7.56
CA GLU A 467 -23.92 -15.51 8.48
C GLU A 467 -22.46 -15.52 8.92
N GLU A 468 -21.49 -15.30 8.00
CA GLU A 468 -20.06 -15.18 8.27
C GLU A 468 -19.78 -14.07 9.29
N PHE A 469 -20.29 -12.86 9.05
CA PHE A 469 -20.02 -11.72 9.94
C PHE A 469 -20.83 -11.75 11.26
N ARG A 470 -21.98 -12.41 11.28
CA ARG A 470 -22.70 -12.66 12.54
C ARG A 470 -21.98 -13.63 13.47
N SER A 471 -21.05 -14.44 12.97
CA SER A 471 -20.17 -15.23 13.84
C SER A 471 -19.13 -14.36 14.56
N ILE A 472 -18.86 -13.15 14.07
CA ILE A 472 -17.91 -12.18 14.62
C ILE A 472 -18.64 -11.17 15.52
N VAL A 473 -19.77 -10.65 15.03
CA VAL A 473 -20.56 -9.61 15.70
C VAL A 473 -21.94 -10.15 16.05
N PRO A 474 -22.28 -10.33 17.33
CA PRO A 474 -23.60 -10.79 17.74
C PRO A 474 -24.67 -9.74 17.46
N SER A 475 -25.94 -10.19 17.34
CA SER A 475 -27.11 -9.32 17.22
C SER A 475 -27.17 -8.25 18.30
N ILE A 476 -27.67 -7.06 17.95
CA ILE A 476 -27.81 -5.94 18.86
C ILE A 476 -29.18 -6.04 19.56
N THR A 477 -29.21 -6.68 20.71
CA THR A 477 -30.38 -6.77 21.57
C THR A 477 -30.36 -5.75 22.70
N HIS A 478 -29.17 -5.24 23.06
CA HIS A 478 -28.92 -4.22 24.06
C HIS A 478 -27.72 -3.37 23.67
N ASP A 479 -27.70 -2.13 24.17
CA ASP A 479 -26.51 -1.27 24.04
C ASP A 479 -25.31 -1.93 24.72
N ARG A 480 -24.15 -1.85 24.06
CA ARG A 480 -22.88 -2.39 24.53
C ARG A 480 -21.69 -1.56 24.06
N GLN A 481 -20.48 -1.99 24.34
CA GLN A 481 -19.25 -1.32 23.89
C GLN A 481 -18.99 -1.60 22.39
N PHE A 482 -19.69 -0.91 21.51
CA PHE A 482 -19.68 -1.14 20.06
C PHE A 482 -18.31 -0.98 19.38
N HIS A 483 -17.35 -0.27 20.01
CA HIS A 483 -16.00 -0.18 19.46
C HIS A 483 -15.34 -1.57 19.30
N LYS A 484 -15.69 -2.54 20.16
CA LYS A 484 -15.19 -3.93 20.05
C LYS A 484 -15.71 -4.63 18.79
N ASP A 485 -16.97 -4.40 18.45
CA ASP A 485 -17.58 -4.95 17.24
C ASP A 485 -16.96 -4.33 15.98
N ILE A 486 -16.77 -3.00 15.98
CA ILE A 486 -16.17 -2.27 14.88
C ILE A 486 -14.73 -2.75 14.63
N GLU A 487 -13.89 -2.80 15.67
CA GLU A 487 -12.50 -3.24 15.52
C GLU A 487 -12.39 -4.73 15.13
N ALA A 488 -13.28 -5.60 15.65
CA ALA A 488 -13.31 -7.01 15.24
C ALA A 488 -13.61 -7.17 13.74
N VAL A 489 -14.61 -6.43 13.23
CA VAL A 489 -14.92 -6.41 11.78
C VAL A 489 -13.77 -5.81 10.99
N ALA A 490 -13.19 -4.68 11.41
CA ALA A 490 -12.08 -4.04 10.72
C ALA A 490 -10.85 -4.95 10.63
N GLN A 491 -10.52 -5.66 11.72
CA GLN A 491 -9.45 -6.65 11.73
C GLN A 491 -9.75 -7.84 10.81
N TYR A 492 -10.97 -8.34 10.80
CA TYR A 492 -11.36 -9.44 9.93
C TYR A 492 -11.26 -9.06 8.46
N LEU A 493 -11.73 -7.87 8.08
CA LEU A 493 -11.59 -7.32 6.73
C LEU A 493 -10.11 -7.20 6.31
N LYS A 494 -9.21 -6.83 7.22
CA LYS A 494 -7.77 -6.75 6.95
C LYS A 494 -7.13 -8.13 6.82
N GLN A 495 -7.47 -9.06 7.69
CA GLN A 495 -6.89 -10.41 7.70
C GLN A 495 -7.24 -11.21 6.44
N SER A 496 -8.42 -11.00 5.86
CA SER A 496 -8.86 -11.69 4.64
C SER A 496 -7.90 -11.48 3.47
N ILE A 497 -7.19 -10.34 3.43
CA ILE A 497 -6.22 -9.98 2.37
C ILE A 497 -5.01 -10.92 2.38
N TYR A 498 -4.55 -11.30 3.57
CA TYR A 498 -3.31 -12.06 3.77
C TYR A 498 -3.56 -13.56 4.06
N GLN A 499 -4.82 -13.98 4.15
CA GLN A 499 -5.17 -15.39 4.24
C GLN A 499 -5.29 -15.99 2.85
N THR A 500 -4.69 -17.18 2.66
CA THR A 500 -4.87 -17.95 1.42
C THR A 500 -6.34 -18.32 1.32
N THR A 501 -7.10 -17.66 0.45
CA THR A 501 -8.48 -18.05 0.15
C THR A 501 -8.45 -19.42 -0.50
N ALA A 502 -8.79 -20.45 0.28
CA ALA A 502 -9.28 -21.68 -0.31
C ALA A 502 -10.63 -21.34 -0.95
N CYS A 503 -10.64 -21.27 -2.28
CA CYS A 503 -11.83 -21.18 -3.17
C CYS A 503 -12.68 -19.90 -3.09
N HIS A 504 -12.53 -19.06 -4.10
CA HIS A 504 -13.65 -18.29 -4.66
C HIS A 504 -14.40 -19.11 -5.70
#